data_857244848111e11de7a5b14c1a53443b
#
_entry.id   857244848111e11de7a5b14c1a53443b
#
_cell.length_a   1.000
_cell.length_b   1.000
_cell.length_c   1.000
_cell.angle_alpha   90.00
_cell.angle_beta   90.00
_cell.angle_gamma   90.00
#
_symmetry.space_group_name_H-M   'P 1'
#
loop_
_entity.id
_entity.type
_entity.pdbx_description
1 polymer ?
#
loop_
_entity_poly.entity_id
_entity_poly.type
_entity_poly.pdbx_seq_one_letter_code
_entity_poly.pdbx_strand_id
1 'polypeptide(L)'
;MSSILSRETNTITVANFWENFLLNKYDFDPAYQRRSVWSDEKQSFFIDSVLKNFPMPPIFLHQKIDDDTGKTKYDIIDGKQRLTSLIRFLKNEIPASDEFENSPFYDENIAGVYFSELDEKGLTEYKRKLWRYVIPIEYIDTSDKNVIDNIFDRLNRNGEPLNGQELRKSVYHGTDLLLLVEKIADGPFWKDRLEKTDVARMEHYEFVSELLFQLIEDNPLH
;
A
#
# COMPACT_ATOMS: atom_id res chain seq x y z
N MET A 1 -10.73 25.84 -17.54
CA MET A 1 -9.67 26.43 -16.69
C MET A 1 -8.90 25.27 -16.10
N SER A 2 -7.60 25.19 -16.29
CA SER A 2 -6.76 24.18 -15.65
C SER A 2 -6.79 24.47 -14.15
N SER A 3 -7.47 23.63 -13.37
CA SER A 3 -7.43 23.74 -11.91
C SER A 3 -5.99 23.42 -11.47
N ILE A 4 -5.31 24.41 -10.90
CA ILE A 4 -4.01 24.18 -10.26
C ILE A 4 -4.28 23.24 -9.09
N LEU A 5 -3.57 22.11 -9.06
CA LEU A 5 -3.66 21.14 -7.99
C LEU A 5 -3.33 21.79 -6.65
N SER A 6 -4.25 21.72 -5.69
CA SER A 6 -3.97 22.12 -4.32
C SER A 6 -3.31 20.97 -3.58
N ARG A 7 -2.13 21.20 -3.03
CA ARG A 7 -1.41 20.25 -2.18
C ARG A 7 -0.80 20.94 -0.98
N GLU A 8 -0.72 20.21 0.11
CA GLU A 8 -0.09 20.66 1.35
C GLU A 8 0.91 19.60 1.82
N THR A 9 2.13 20.06 2.11
CA THR A 9 3.18 19.20 2.69
C THR A 9 3.12 19.31 4.20
N ASN A 10 3.08 18.17 4.86
CA ASN A 10 3.05 18.08 6.33
C ASN A 10 3.90 16.89 6.81
N THR A 11 3.99 16.73 8.11
CA THR A 11 4.63 15.56 8.73
C THR A 11 3.78 15.06 9.87
N ILE A 12 3.76 13.73 10.04
CA ILE A 12 3.18 13.09 11.22
C ILE A 12 4.21 12.13 11.83
N THR A 13 4.07 11.81 13.10
CA THR A 13 4.87 10.75 13.72
C THR A 13 4.22 9.39 13.52
N VAL A 14 5.01 8.30 13.66
CA VAL A 14 4.46 6.94 13.70
C VAL A 14 3.40 6.81 14.80
N ALA A 15 3.56 7.47 15.94
CA ALA A 15 2.57 7.50 17.01
C ALA A 15 1.23 8.11 16.54
N ASN A 16 1.26 9.27 15.88
CA ASN A 16 0.04 9.90 15.33
C ASN A 16 -0.59 9.06 14.21
N PHE A 17 0.25 8.45 13.35
CA PHE A 17 -0.23 7.53 12.33
C PHE A 17 -0.97 6.35 12.95
N TRP A 18 -0.37 5.70 13.96
CA TRP A 18 -0.96 4.55 14.66
C TRP A 18 -2.29 4.90 15.34
N GLU A 19 -2.36 6.03 16.03
CA GLU A 19 -3.58 6.52 16.64
C GLU A 19 -4.70 6.74 15.60
N ASN A 20 -4.39 7.42 14.48
CA ASN A 20 -5.34 7.64 13.40
C ASN A 20 -5.76 6.32 12.71
N PHE A 21 -4.85 5.34 12.62
CA PHE A 21 -5.17 4.00 12.12
C PHE A 21 -6.18 3.28 13.02
N LEU A 22 -5.97 3.30 14.35
CA LEU A 22 -6.91 2.71 15.31
C LEU A 22 -8.28 3.38 15.27
N LEU A 23 -8.35 4.66 14.91
CA LEU A 23 -9.59 5.40 14.71
C LEU A 23 -10.22 5.18 13.31
N ASN A 24 -9.69 4.25 12.51
CA ASN A 24 -10.16 3.93 11.15
C ASN A 24 -10.25 5.16 10.22
N LYS A 25 -9.28 6.07 10.31
CA LYS A 25 -9.23 7.27 9.47
C LYS A 25 -8.63 7.01 8.10
N TYR A 26 -7.87 5.92 7.91
CA TYR A 26 -7.22 5.59 6.63
C TYR A 26 -8.01 4.55 5.85
N ASP A 27 -8.23 4.82 4.56
CA ASP A 27 -8.68 3.84 3.59
C ASP A 27 -7.45 3.26 2.87
N PHE A 28 -7.20 1.97 3.10
CA PHE A 28 -6.12 1.20 2.49
C PHE A 28 -6.52 0.55 1.16
N ASP A 29 -7.80 0.55 0.82
CA ASP A 29 -8.33 -0.06 -0.39
C ASP A 29 -9.22 0.90 -1.20
N PRO A 30 -8.79 2.17 -1.43
CA PRO A 30 -9.53 3.00 -2.34
C PRO A 30 -9.58 2.35 -3.73
N ALA A 31 -10.59 2.72 -4.52
CA ALA A 31 -10.94 2.11 -5.80
C ALA A 31 -9.78 1.92 -6.78
N TYR A 32 -8.72 2.68 -6.65
CA TYR A 32 -7.56 2.74 -7.55
C TYR A 32 -6.31 2.04 -7.00
N GLN A 33 -6.37 1.39 -5.83
CA GLN A 33 -5.19 0.79 -5.18
C GLN A 33 -5.04 -0.70 -5.53
N ARG A 34 -3.78 -1.14 -5.64
CA ARG A 34 -3.40 -2.54 -5.80
C ARG A 34 -3.24 -3.26 -4.46
N ARG A 35 -3.27 -4.60 -4.46
CA ARG A 35 -2.86 -5.42 -3.31
C ARG A 35 -1.37 -5.18 -2.99
N SER A 36 -0.96 -5.53 -1.77
CA SER A 36 0.45 -5.47 -1.38
C SER A 36 1.29 -6.34 -2.30
N VAL A 37 2.36 -5.78 -2.85
CA VAL A 37 3.32 -6.51 -3.69
C VAL A 37 4.69 -6.63 -3.04
N TRP A 38 4.90 -6.02 -1.86
CA TRP A 38 6.15 -6.18 -1.14
C TRP A 38 6.19 -7.53 -0.45
N SER A 39 7.27 -8.28 -0.63
CA SER A 39 7.55 -9.47 0.15
C SER A 39 7.76 -9.13 1.63
N ASP A 40 7.71 -10.13 2.51
CA ASP A 40 7.96 -9.94 3.93
C ASP A 40 9.38 -9.44 4.19
N GLU A 41 10.38 -9.92 3.45
CA GLU A 41 11.77 -9.47 3.53
C GLU A 41 11.88 -7.96 3.19
N LYS A 42 11.22 -7.50 2.12
CA LYS A 42 11.22 -6.08 1.74
C LYS A 42 10.53 -5.21 2.79
N GLN A 43 9.45 -5.72 3.39
CA GLN A 43 8.75 -5.04 4.49
C GLN A 43 9.64 -4.97 5.74
N SER A 44 10.29 -6.08 6.12
CA SER A 44 11.22 -6.16 7.24
C SER A 44 12.43 -5.24 7.06
N PHE A 45 12.98 -5.15 5.85
CA PHE A 45 14.05 -4.21 5.52
C PHE A 45 13.62 -2.74 5.66
N PHE A 46 12.38 -2.44 5.28
CA PHE A 46 11.84 -1.10 5.50
C PHE A 46 11.71 -0.79 7.01
N ILE A 47 11.30 -1.75 7.83
CA ILE A 47 11.23 -1.58 9.30
C ILE A 47 12.61 -1.34 9.90
N ASP A 48 13.63 -2.11 9.47
CA ASP A 48 15.02 -1.88 9.86
C ASP A 48 15.45 -0.44 9.56
N SER A 49 15.13 0.06 8.36
CA SER A 49 15.42 1.45 7.97
C SER A 49 14.75 2.48 8.88
N VAL A 50 13.49 2.24 9.27
CA VAL A 50 12.75 3.13 10.18
C VAL A 50 13.36 3.12 11.59
N LEU A 51 13.70 1.95 12.13
CA LEU A 51 14.32 1.83 13.45
C LEU A 51 15.68 2.54 13.53
N LYS A 52 16.42 2.55 12.42
CA LYS A 52 17.69 3.26 12.24
C LYS A 52 17.52 4.75 11.89
N ASN A 53 16.27 5.22 11.77
CA ASN A 53 15.92 6.58 11.42
C ASN A 53 16.38 7.04 10.02
N PHE A 54 16.45 6.11 9.04
CA PHE A 54 16.66 6.47 7.65
C PHE A 54 15.41 7.16 7.06
N PRO A 55 15.57 8.16 6.19
CA PRO A 55 14.44 8.86 5.60
C PRO A 55 13.64 7.95 4.65
N MET A 56 12.32 8.19 4.56
CA MET A 56 11.45 7.55 3.58
C MET A 56 10.88 8.58 2.60
N PRO A 57 10.50 8.16 1.38
CA PRO A 57 9.73 9.00 0.46
C PRO A 57 8.38 9.42 1.06
N PRO A 58 7.81 10.57 0.67
CA PRO A 58 6.52 11.04 1.17
C PRO A 58 5.39 10.04 0.91
N ILE A 59 4.42 10.01 1.82
CA ILE A 59 3.14 9.33 1.67
C ILE A 59 2.16 10.32 1.06
N PHE A 60 1.43 9.93 0.01
CA PHE A 60 0.43 10.78 -0.63
C PHE A 60 -0.96 10.38 -0.17
N LEU A 61 -1.70 11.33 0.42
CA LEU A 61 -3.02 11.12 0.98
C LEU A 61 -4.03 12.05 0.31
N HIS A 62 -5.16 11.51 -0.10
CA HIS A 62 -6.33 12.30 -0.45
C HIS A 62 -7.17 12.51 0.80
N GLN A 63 -7.28 13.76 1.22
CA GLN A 63 -8.06 14.14 2.39
C GLN A 63 -9.54 14.32 2.01
N LYS A 64 -10.43 13.68 2.77
CA LYS A 64 -11.87 13.80 2.65
C LYS A 64 -12.42 14.33 3.97
N ILE A 65 -13.13 15.44 3.92
CA ILE A 65 -13.83 16.02 5.06
C ILE A 65 -15.31 15.85 4.82
N ASP A 66 -15.99 15.25 5.78
CA ASP A 66 -17.44 15.14 5.78
C ASP A 66 -18.03 16.49 6.26
N ASP A 67 -18.74 17.19 5.38
CA ASP A 67 -19.23 18.53 5.61
C ASP A 67 -20.28 18.60 6.74
N ASP A 68 -21.02 17.52 7.00
CA ASP A 68 -22.04 17.49 8.05
C ASP A 68 -21.45 17.23 9.44
N THR A 69 -20.42 16.39 9.52
CA THR A 69 -19.88 15.91 10.80
C THR A 69 -18.48 16.44 11.11
N GLY A 70 -17.81 17.06 10.15
CA GLY A 70 -16.41 17.49 10.25
C GLY A 70 -15.42 16.36 10.38
N LYS A 71 -15.83 15.09 10.21
CA LYS A 71 -14.96 13.93 10.29
C LYS A 71 -14.03 13.88 9.08
N THR A 72 -12.76 13.68 9.35
CA THR A 72 -11.73 13.54 8.31
C THR A 72 -11.37 12.08 8.09
N LYS A 73 -11.31 11.66 6.83
CA LYS A 73 -10.76 10.40 6.35
C LYS A 73 -9.69 10.66 5.30
N TYR A 74 -8.81 9.69 5.10
CA TYR A 74 -7.70 9.77 4.18
C TYR A 74 -7.67 8.53 3.30
N ASP A 75 -7.78 8.70 1.97
CA ASP A 75 -7.46 7.64 1.02
C ASP A 75 -5.95 7.68 0.77
N ILE A 76 -5.31 6.52 0.80
CA ILE A 76 -3.89 6.43 0.52
C ILE A 76 -3.70 6.39 -1.00
N ILE A 77 -3.11 7.44 -1.60
CA ILE A 77 -2.79 7.47 -3.02
C ILE A 77 -1.48 6.71 -3.28
N ASP A 78 -0.42 7.03 -2.53
CA ASP A 78 0.85 6.29 -2.57
C ASP A 78 1.43 6.09 -1.17
N GLY A 79 2.23 5.03 -1.01
CA GLY A 79 2.87 4.65 0.25
C GLY A 79 2.14 3.59 1.03
N LYS A 80 1.10 2.94 0.46
CA LYS A 80 0.35 1.84 1.09
C LYS A 80 1.28 0.77 1.65
N GLN A 81 2.29 0.32 0.88
CA GLN A 81 3.22 -0.72 1.30
C GLN A 81 4.01 -0.32 2.56
N ARG A 82 4.49 0.93 2.59
CA ARG A 82 5.23 1.49 3.73
C ARG A 82 4.37 1.57 4.99
N LEU A 83 3.15 2.07 4.87
CA LEU A 83 2.20 2.15 5.99
C LEU A 83 1.76 0.76 6.46
N THR A 84 1.52 -0.18 5.53
CA THR A 84 1.20 -1.58 5.85
C THR A 84 2.34 -2.25 6.60
N SER A 85 3.60 -2.02 6.21
CA SER A 85 4.77 -2.56 6.92
C SER A 85 4.85 -2.06 8.36
N LEU A 86 4.62 -0.77 8.59
CA LEU A 86 4.53 -0.21 9.94
C LEU A 86 3.43 -0.87 10.77
N ILE A 87 2.23 -1.04 10.20
CA ILE A 87 1.11 -1.69 10.89
C ILE A 87 1.46 -3.14 11.25
N ARG A 88 2.01 -3.91 10.31
CA ARG A 88 2.37 -5.32 10.52
C ARG A 88 3.45 -5.47 11.59
N PHE A 89 4.45 -4.59 11.59
CA PHE A 89 5.47 -4.58 12.64
C PHE A 89 4.86 -4.26 14.01
N LEU A 90 4.06 -3.20 14.12
CA LEU A 90 3.40 -2.81 15.36
C LEU A 90 2.43 -3.88 15.90
N LYS A 91 1.90 -4.74 15.00
CA LYS A 91 1.07 -5.91 15.35
C LYS A 91 1.86 -7.20 15.60
N ASN A 92 3.20 -7.16 15.57
CA ASN A 92 4.07 -8.34 15.67
C ASN A 92 3.86 -9.38 14.55
N GLU A 93 3.48 -8.96 13.36
CA GLU A 93 3.28 -9.85 12.22
C GLU A 93 4.56 -10.07 11.41
N ILE A 94 5.48 -9.11 11.43
CA ILE A 94 6.80 -9.17 10.79
C ILE A 94 7.88 -8.65 11.76
N PRO A 95 9.12 -9.16 11.69
CA PRO A 95 10.27 -8.61 12.43
C PRO A 95 10.94 -7.46 11.65
N ALA A 96 11.91 -6.79 12.26
CA ALA A 96 12.92 -6.03 11.53
C ALA A 96 13.83 -7.01 10.74
N SER A 97 14.47 -6.54 9.67
CA SER A 97 15.35 -7.41 8.85
C SER A 97 16.56 -7.89 9.66
N ASP A 98 16.93 -9.14 9.46
CA ASP A 98 18.18 -9.76 9.91
C ASP A 98 19.18 -9.97 8.75
N GLU A 99 18.81 -9.54 7.55
CA GLU A 99 19.67 -9.60 6.38
C GLU A 99 20.78 -8.53 6.43
N PHE A 100 21.79 -8.71 5.59
CA PHE A 100 22.89 -7.73 5.42
C PHE A 100 23.87 -7.59 6.58
N GLU A 101 24.22 -8.69 7.26
CA GLU A 101 25.29 -8.70 8.28
C GLU A 101 26.61 -8.02 7.83
N ASN A 102 26.90 -8.02 6.53
CA ASN A 102 28.05 -7.35 5.94
C ASN A 102 27.83 -5.87 5.62
N SER A 103 26.65 -5.32 5.89
CA SER A 103 26.37 -3.91 5.68
C SER A 103 27.05 -3.06 6.76
N PRO A 104 27.64 -1.90 6.41
CA PRO A 104 28.18 -0.97 7.41
C PRO A 104 27.09 -0.39 8.31
N PHE A 105 25.83 -0.60 7.98
CA PHE A 105 24.65 -0.17 8.76
C PHE A 105 23.96 -1.34 9.48
N TYR A 106 24.54 -2.55 9.47
CA TYR A 106 24.00 -3.67 10.23
C TYR A 106 24.03 -3.37 11.74
N ASP A 107 22.93 -3.67 12.40
CA ASP A 107 22.80 -3.52 13.84
C ASP A 107 22.26 -4.82 14.44
N GLU A 108 23.16 -5.58 15.07
CA GLU A 108 22.84 -6.87 15.69
C GLU A 108 21.76 -6.80 16.78
N ASN A 109 21.57 -5.62 17.40
CA ASN A 109 20.58 -5.47 18.47
C ASN A 109 19.15 -5.53 17.97
N ILE A 110 18.91 -5.09 16.72
CA ILE A 110 17.56 -5.04 16.13
C ILE A 110 17.33 -6.07 15.03
N ALA A 111 18.36 -6.82 14.65
CA ALA A 111 18.24 -7.86 13.62
C ALA A 111 17.23 -8.93 14.04
N GLY A 112 16.21 -9.17 13.24
CA GLY A 112 15.15 -10.15 13.48
C GLY A 112 14.22 -9.82 14.64
N VAL A 113 14.26 -8.61 15.21
CA VAL A 113 13.49 -8.24 16.40
C VAL A 113 12.05 -7.87 16.03
N TYR A 114 11.09 -8.44 16.76
CA TYR A 114 9.69 -8.05 16.72
C TYR A 114 9.42 -6.84 17.63
N PHE A 115 8.33 -6.12 17.37
CA PHE A 115 7.97 -4.92 18.14
C PHE A 115 7.83 -5.19 19.66
N SER A 116 7.21 -6.31 20.06
CA SER A 116 7.06 -6.67 21.47
C SER A 116 8.42 -6.91 22.16
N GLU A 117 9.39 -7.45 21.44
CA GLU A 117 10.71 -7.77 21.97
C GLU A 117 11.56 -6.52 22.25
N LEU A 118 11.18 -5.34 21.70
CA LEU A 118 11.94 -4.10 21.95
C LEU A 118 12.01 -3.74 23.44
N ASP A 119 10.95 -4.01 24.20
CA ASP A 119 10.96 -3.79 25.66
C ASP A 119 11.70 -4.94 26.39
N GLU A 120 11.43 -6.18 26.00
CA GLU A 120 11.99 -7.39 26.63
C GLU A 120 13.51 -7.44 26.54
N LYS A 121 14.04 -6.99 25.41
CA LYS A 121 15.49 -6.93 25.14
C LYS A 121 16.15 -5.63 25.63
N GLY A 122 15.42 -4.75 26.30
CA GLY A 122 15.93 -3.46 26.79
C GLY A 122 16.20 -2.43 25.70
N LEU A 123 15.61 -2.60 24.50
CA LEU A 123 15.77 -1.74 23.34
C LEU A 123 14.81 -0.54 23.35
N THR A 124 14.53 0.01 24.53
CA THR A 124 13.55 1.09 24.77
C THR A 124 13.88 2.35 23.93
N GLU A 125 15.16 2.60 23.65
CA GLU A 125 15.58 3.75 22.83
C GLU A 125 15.10 3.59 21.37
N TYR A 126 15.21 2.38 20.78
CA TYR A 126 14.69 2.10 19.43
C TYR A 126 13.17 2.23 19.39
N LYS A 127 12.47 1.73 20.40
CA LYS A 127 11.01 1.89 20.51
C LYS A 127 10.61 3.36 20.59
N ARG A 128 11.33 4.17 21.37
CA ARG A 128 11.09 5.60 21.48
C ARG A 128 11.36 6.33 20.16
N LYS A 129 12.45 5.99 19.44
CA LYS A 129 12.77 6.53 18.11
C LYS A 129 11.70 6.15 17.10
N LEU A 130 11.24 4.89 17.09
CA LEU A 130 10.15 4.43 16.23
C LEU A 130 8.89 5.29 16.41
N TRP A 131 8.42 5.50 17.64
CA TRP A 131 7.22 6.31 17.88
C TRP A 131 7.36 7.77 17.43
N ARG A 132 8.57 8.29 17.49
CA ARG A 132 8.90 9.67 17.09
C ARG A 132 9.37 9.78 15.64
N TYR A 133 9.50 8.66 14.94
CA TYR A 133 9.90 8.68 13.55
C TYR A 133 8.92 9.52 12.72
N VAL A 134 9.48 10.42 11.90
CA VAL A 134 8.71 11.40 11.13
C VAL A 134 8.39 10.83 9.76
N ILE A 135 7.09 10.73 9.47
CA ILE A 135 6.54 10.31 8.18
C ILE A 135 6.20 11.59 7.40
N PRO A 136 6.88 11.88 6.27
CA PRO A 136 6.50 13.00 5.42
C PRO A 136 5.19 12.69 4.70
N ILE A 137 4.25 13.63 4.70
CA ILE A 137 2.92 13.51 4.11
C ILE A 137 2.72 14.62 3.06
N GLU A 138 2.18 14.26 1.92
CA GLU A 138 1.64 15.17 0.92
C GLU A 138 0.12 14.99 0.88
N TYR A 139 -0.62 15.99 1.32
CA TYR A 139 -2.06 16.02 1.20
C TYR A 139 -2.48 16.55 -0.16
N ILE A 140 -3.40 15.83 -0.79
CA ILE A 140 -4.07 16.22 -2.02
C ILE A 140 -5.50 16.58 -1.67
N ASP A 141 -5.88 17.81 -1.95
CA ASP A 141 -7.25 18.30 -1.78
C ASP A 141 -7.87 18.53 -3.16
N THR A 142 -8.75 17.62 -3.57
CA THR A 142 -9.50 17.73 -4.83
C THR A 142 -10.74 16.85 -4.77
N SER A 143 -11.84 17.34 -5.34
CA SER A 143 -13.04 16.55 -5.56
C SER A 143 -13.05 15.85 -6.94
N ASP A 144 -12.09 16.16 -7.81
CA ASP A 144 -12.00 15.61 -9.16
C ASP A 144 -11.25 14.27 -9.14
N LYS A 145 -12.01 13.19 -9.32
CA LYS A 145 -11.47 11.82 -9.39
C LYS A 145 -10.41 11.66 -10.48
N ASN A 146 -10.57 12.31 -11.64
CA ASN A 146 -9.59 12.19 -12.72
C ASN A 146 -8.24 12.78 -12.33
N VAL A 147 -8.22 13.81 -11.48
CA VAL A 147 -6.98 14.39 -10.94
C VAL A 147 -6.29 13.38 -10.02
N ILE A 148 -7.03 12.72 -9.14
CA ILE A 148 -6.50 11.69 -8.24
C ILE A 148 -5.91 10.53 -9.04
N ASP A 149 -6.65 10.03 -10.04
CA ASP A 149 -6.22 8.92 -10.91
C ASP A 149 -4.94 9.30 -11.67
N ASN A 150 -4.84 10.53 -12.18
CA ASN A 150 -3.62 11.04 -12.84
C ASN A 150 -2.42 11.13 -11.88
N ILE A 151 -2.62 11.57 -10.64
CA ILE A 151 -1.54 11.64 -9.64
C ILE A 151 -1.06 10.23 -9.34
N PHE A 152 -1.98 9.31 -9.08
CA PHE A 152 -1.69 7.91 -8.83
C PHE A 152 -0.87 7.28 -9.96
N ASP A 153 -1.30 7.45 -11.23
CA ASP A 153 -0.56 6.95 -12.40
C ASP A 153 0.86 7.54 -12.48
N ARG A 154 1.02 8.85 -12.26
CA ARG A 154 2.34 9.51 -12.31
C ARG A 154 3.28 9.05 -11.20
N LEU A 155 2.78 8.87 -9.98
CA LEU A 155 3.58 8.38 -8.86
C LEU A 155 4.03 6.94 -9.08
N ASN A 156 3.14 6.08 -9.58
CA ASN A 156 3.45 4.68 -9.88
C ASN A 156 4.45 4.51 -11.04
N ARG A 157 4.44 5.40 -12.05
CA ARG A 157 5.44 5.36 -13.14
C ARG A 157 6.87 5.62 -12.68
N ASN A 158 7.04 6.25 -11.52
CA ASN A 158 8.35 6.53 -10.93
C ASN A 158 8.82 5.44 -9.95
N GLY A 159 7.98 4.41 -9.68
CA GLY A 159 8.26 3.28 -8.80
C GLY A 159 8.20 1.94 -9.52
N GLU A 160 7.54 0.95 -8.91
CA GLU A 160 7.13 -0.28 -9.61
C GLU A 160 5.86 0.03 -10.42
N PRO A 161 5.93 0.06 -11.77
CA PRO A 161 4.77 0.43 -12.57
C PRO A 161 3.65 -0.59 -12.40
N LEU A 162 2.41 -0.09 -12.38
CA LEU A 162 1.23 -0.96 -12.42
C LEU A 162 1.24 -1.79 -13.70
N ASN A 163 0.88 -3.07 -13.59
CA ASN A 163 0.60 -3.87 -14.78
C ASN A 163 -0.75 -3.48 -15.41
N GLY A 164 -1.02 -3.99 -16.62
CA GLY A 164 -2.24 -3.65 -17.36
C GLY A 164 -3.52 -3.98 -16.60
N GLN A 165 -3.52 -5.04 -15.77
CA GLN A 165 -4.69 -5.45 -15.00
C GLN A 165 -4.92 -4.58 -13.75
N GLU A 166 -3.87 -4.17 -13.08
CA GLU A 166 -3.95 -3.23 -11.97
C GLU A 166 -4.53 -1.88 -12.43
N LEU A 167 -4.12 -1.42 -13.62
CA LEU A 167 -4.71 -0.22 -14.26
C LEU A 167 -6.18 -0.43 -14.62
N ARG A 168 -6.55 -1.59 -15.20
CA ARG A 168 -7.95 -1.92 -15.53
C ARG A 168 -8.81 -1.94 -14.27
N LYS A 169 -8.35 -2.53 -13.18
CA LYS A 169 -9.07 -2.52 -11.90
C LYS A 169 -9.34 -1.12 -11.39
N SER A 170 -8.38 -0.22 -11.51
CA SER A 170 -8.53 1.19 -11.13
C SER A 170 -9.63 1.89 -11.96
N VAL A 171 -9.64 1.67 -13.29
CA VAL A 171 -10.59 2.31 -14.22
C VAL A 171 -12.01 1.73 -14.10
N TYR A 172 -12.13 0.41 -13.96
CA TYR A 172 -13.42 -0.29 -13.98
C TYR A 172 -13.94 -0.68 -12.59
N HIS A 173 -13.38 -0.10 -11.53
CA HIS A 173 -13.83 -0.39 -10.16
C HIS A 173 -15.33 -0.14 -9.99
N GLY A 174 -16.02 -1.13 -9.39
CA GLY A 174 -17.47 -1.07 -9.14
C GLY A 174 -18.34 -1.31 -10.36
N THR A 175 -17.77 -1.65 -11.52
CA THR A 175 -18.56 -2.08 -12.68
C THR A 175 -18.95 -3.55 -12.56
N ASP A 176 -20.12 -3.90 -13.15
CA ASP A 176 -20.60 -5.29 -13.17
C ASP A 176 -19.62 -6.26 -13.83
N LEU A 177 -18.86 -5.78 -14.83
CA LEU A 177 -17.82 -6.56 -15.51
C LEU A 177 -16.70 -6.94 -14.56
N LEU A 178 -16.17 -5.98 -13.80
CA LEU A 178 -15.08 -6.27 -12.86
C LEU A 178 -15.55 -7.19 -11.74
N LEU A 179 -16.76 -6.96 -11.20
CA LEU A 179 -17.35 -7.84 -10.19
C LEU A 179 -17.54 -9.28 -10.70
N LEU A 180 -17.89 -9.45 -11.98
CA LEU A 180 -18.00 -10.77 -12.61
C LEU A 180 -16.63 -11.45 -12.73
N VAL A 181 -15.59 -10.71 -13.19
CA VAL A 181 -14.20 -11.21 -13.29
C VAL A 181 -13.69 -11.68 -11.93
N GLU A 182 -13.84 -10.85 -10.89
CA GLU A 182 -13.42 -11.18 -9.53
C GLU A 182 -14.15 -12.42 -9.00
N LYS A 183 -15.47 -12.50 -9.19
CA LYS A 183 -16.27 -13.64 -8.77
C LYS A 183 -15.87 -14.94 -9.46
N ILE A 184 -15.52 -14.89 -10.74
CA ILE A 184 -15.08 -16.06 -11.50
C ILE A 184 -13.67 -16.47 -11.02
N ALA A 185 -12.70 -15.56 -11.02
CA ALA A 185 -11.32 -15.86 -10.70
C ALA A 185 -11.11 -16.35 -9.26
N ASP A 186 -11.87 -15.81 -8.31
CA ASP A 186 -11.83 -16.23 -6.90
C ASP A 186 -12.65 -17.51 -6.65
N GLY A 187 -13.35 -18.02 -7.67
CA GLY A 187 -14.12 -19.25 -7.59
C GLY A 187 -13.26 -20.50 -7.40
N PRO A 188 -13.79 -21.56 -6.72
CA PRO A 188 -13.02 -22.77 -6.40
C PRO A 188 -12.38 -23.43 -7.62
N PHE A 189 -13.07 -23.40 -8.78
CA PHE A 189 -12.58 -24.00 -10.02
C PHE A 189 -11.29 -23.33 -10.53
N TRP A 190 -11.17 -22.00 -10.41
CA TRP A 190 -10.03 -21.26 -10.91
C TRP A 190 -8.91 -21.14 -9.90
N LYS A 191 -9.21 -21.15 -8.60
CA LYS A 191 -8.24 -20.98 -7.54
C LYS A 191 -7.05 -21.95 -7.65
N ASP A 192 -7.33 -23.22 -7.85
CA ASP A 192 -6.28 -24.25 -7.98
C ASP A 192 -5.52 -24.15 -9.32
N ARG A 193 -6.20 -23.72 -10.39
CA ARG A 193 -5.63 -23.63 -11.74
C ARG A 193 -4.75 -22.42 -11.95
N LEU A 194 -5.05 -21.36 -11.24
CA LEU A 194 -4.33 -20.09 -11.31
C LEU A 194 -3.33 -19.90 -10.14
N GLU A 195 -3.07 -20.95 -9.38
CA GLU A 195 -2.12 -20.93 -8.25
C GLU A 195 -0.71 -20.45 -8.63
N LYS A 196 -0.30 -20.68 -9.89
CA LYS A 196 1.02 -20.27 -10.41
C LYS A 196 1.07 -18.83 -10.92
N THR A 197 -0.06 -18.11 -10.96
CA THR A 197 -0.09 -16.71 -11.37
C THR A 197 0.34 -15.81 -10.20
N ASP A 198 0.90 -14.65 -10.51
CA ASP A 198 1.18 -13.65 -9.49
C ASP A 198 -0.12 -13.00 -9.01
N VAL A 199 -0.68 -13.56 -7.93
CA VAL A 199 -1.94 -13.08 -7.33
C VAL A 199 -1.79 -11.65 -6.82
N ALA A 200 -0.61 -11.28 -6.31
CA ALA A 200 -0.34 -9.91 -5.83
C ALA A 200 -0.37 -8.90 -6.99
N ARG A 201 0.02 -9.33 -8.18
CA ARG A 201 -0.02 -8.52 -9.43
C ARG A 201 -1.33 -8.69 -10.21
N MET A 202 -2.32 -9.41 -9.67
CA MET A 202 -3.64 -9.63 -10.27
C MET A 202 -3.63 -10.37 -11.62
N GLU A 203 -2.59 -11.15 -11.93
CA GLU A 203 -2.49 -11.92 -13.18
C GLU A 203 -3.65 -12.90 -13.37
N HIS A 204 -4.18 -13.47 -12.28
CA HIS A 204 -5.37 -14.34 -12.32
C HIS A 204 -6.63 -13.61 -12.82
N TYR A 205 -6.79 -12.31 -12.50
CA TYR A 205 -7.89 -11.50 -13.03
C TYR A 205 -7.67 -11.14 -14.49
N GLU A 206 -6.42 -10.89 -14.89
CA GLU A 206 -6.04 -10.63 -16.29
C GLU A 206 -6.43 -11.80 -17.17
N PHE A 207 -6.02 -13.02 -16.78
CA PHE A 207 -6.33 -14.24 -17.50
C PHE A 207 -7.85 -14.45 -17.67
N VAL A 208 -8.62 -14.31 -16.58
CA VAL A 208 -10.08 -14.47 -16.63
C VAL A 208 -10.73 -13.36 -17.47
N SER A 209 -10.23 -12.15 -17.42
CA SER A 209 -10.72 -11.04 -18.27
C SER A 209 -10.53 -11.33 -19.75
N GLU A 210 -9.35 -11.82 -20.13
CA GLU A 210 -9.03 -12.17 -21.52
C GLU A 210 -9.93 -13.29 -22.05
N LEU A 211 -10.15 -14.34 -21.24
CA LEU A 211 -11.07 -15.41 -21.58
C LEU A 211 -12.50 -14.91 -21.78
N LEU A 212 -12.99 -14.02 -20.91
CA LEU A 212 -14.33 -13.45 -21.06
C LEU A 212 -14.46 -12.61 -22.33
N PHE A 213 -13.48 -11.77 -22.63
CA PHE A 213 -13.47 -10.98 -23.86
C PHE A 213 -13.52 -11.87 -25.10
N GLN A 214 -12.75 -12.96 -25.12
CA GLN A 214 -12.77 -13.89 -26.23
C GLN A 214 -14.09 -14.63 -26.40
N LEU A 215 -14.73 -15.00 -25.28
CA LEU A 215 -16.06 -15.62 -25.34
C LEU A 215 -17.13 -14.65 -25.85
N ILE A 216 -16.98 -13.34 -25.59
CA ILE A 216 -17.91 -12.30 -26.06
C ILE A 216 -17.69 -11.98 -27.54
N GLU A 217 -16.43 -11.94 -27.98
CA GLU A 217 -16.08 -11.59 -29.34
C GLU A 217 -16.14 -12.74 -30.34
N ASP A 218 -16.41 -13.97 -29.85
CA ASP A 218 -16.47 -15.22 -30.68
C ASP A 218 -15.19 -15.47 -31.52
N ASN A 219 -14.05 -14.94 -31.05
CA ASN A 219 -12.75 -15.08 -31.71
C ASN A 219 -11.88 -16.07 -30.93
N PRO A 220 -11.33 -17.12 -31.59
CA PRO A 220 -10.39 -18.04 -30.93
C PRO A 220 -9.05 -17.34 -30.66
N LEU A 221 -8.47 -17.66 -29.50
CA LEU A 221 -7.10 -17.28 -29.11
C LEU A 221 -6.08 -17.61 -30.19
N HIS A 222 -5.29 -16.64 -30.60
CA HIS A 222 -4.07 -16.85 -31.38
C HIS A 222 -2.85 -17.09 -30.47
#